data_1e5a30b2b9eec0ee9f7192f9a0b49c00
#
_entry.id   1e5a30b2b9eec0ee9f7192f9a0b49c00
#
_cell.length_a   1.000
_cell.length_b   1.000
_cell.length_c   1.000
_cell.angle_alpha   90.00
_cell.angle_beta   90.00
_cell.angle_gamma   90.00
#
_symmetry.space_group_name_H-M   'P 1'
#
loop_
_entity.id
_entity.type
_entity.pdbx_description
1 polymer ?
#
loop_
_entity_poly.entity_id
_entity_poly.type
_entity_poly.pdbx_seq_one_letter_code
_entity_poly.pdbx_strand_id
1 'polypeptide(L)'
;PPLEAVFTVDEDIGMLGAAALDMSGLQGRVLLNIDSEDEGILTVSCAGGATSCLTVPVKRVPVQGNAWRVGVRGLTGGHSGVEINKGRANANKVLAAALQGLPVTLCSIAGGSKDNAIPRASEAVVVSEADDFAALFAANAAKAALPETEQHAEFYCEPAEAGEMLAESEAVLDLLNAVPNGVQAMSSDIPGLVQTSLNLGILTTDAD
;
A
#
# COMPACT_ATOMS: atom_id res chain seq x y z
N PRO A 1 17.79 12.52 -41.20
CA PRO A 1 18.68 12.19 -40.10
C PRO A 1 18.58 10.70 -39.77
N PRO A 2 19.67 10.06 -39.36
CA PRO A 2 19.62 8.68 -38.89
C PRO A 2 18.77 8.59 -37.60
N LEU A 3 17.98 7.53 -37.49
CA LEU A 3 17.18 7.20 -36.31
C LEU A 3 17.74 5.92 -35.68
N GLU A 4 17.83 5.94 -34.37
CA GLU A 4 18.17 4.78 -33.57
C GLU A 4 16.92 4.42 -32.74
N ALA A 5 16.48 3.17 -32.83
CA ALA A 5 15.36 2.67 -32.05
C ALA A 5 15.90 1.80 -30.92
N VAL A 6 15.48 2.10 -29.71
CA VAL A 6 15.84 1.37 -28.50
C VAL A 6 14.59 0.69 -27.96
N PHE A 7 14.65 -0.62 -27.79
CA PHE A 7 13.59 -1.43 -27.19
C PHE A 7 14.12 -2.06 -25.91
N THR A 8 13.39 -1.91 -24.83
CA THR A 8 13.72 -2.50 -23.54
C THR A 8 12.61 -3.44 -23.08
N VAL A 9 12.90 -4.27 -22.09
CA VAL A 9 11.97 -5.21 -21.46
C VAL A 9 11.74 -4.82 -20.00
N ASP A 10 10.71 -5.43 -19.37
CA ASP A 10 10.46 -5.35 -17.94
C ASP A 10 10.20 -3.91 -17.42
N GLU A 11 9.48 -3.10 -18.22
CA GLU A 11 9.10 -1.75 -17.81
C GLU A 11 8.18 -1.81 -16.58
N ASP A 12 7.11 -2.61 -16.64
CA ASP A 12 6.09 -2.74 -15.59
C ASP A 12 6.60 -3.27 -14.24
N ILE A 13 7.75 -3.93 -14.22
CA ILE A 13 8.36 -4.51 -13.02
C ILE A 13 9.62 -3.78 -12.55
N GLY A 14 9.76 -2.52 -12.94
CA GLY A 14 10.81 -1.63 -12.47
C GLY A 14 11.86 -1.25 -13.52
N MET A 15 11.52 -1.31 -14.81
CA MET A 15 12.39 -0.88 -15.94
C MET A 15 13.74 -1.58 -15.96
N LEU A 16 13.78 -2.87 -15.62
CA LEU A 16 15.04 -3.63 -15.48
C LEU A 16 15.86 -3.65 -16.76
N GLY A 17 15.21 -3.77 -17.92
CA GLY A 17 15.87 -3.73 -19.21
C GLY A 17 16.48 -2.35 -19.51
N ALA A 18 15.80 -1.27 -19.16
CA ALA A 18 16.33 0.08 -19.35
C ALA A 18 17.52 0.35 -18.43
N ALA A 19 17.45 -0.11 -17.17
CA ALA A 19 18.54 0.03 -16.21
C ALA A 19 19.81 -0.76 -16.60
N ALA A 20 19.64 -1.88 -17.28
CA ALA A 20 20.74 -2.75 -17.74
C ALA A 20 21.27 -2.38 -19.14
N LEU A 21 20.66 -1.41 -19.82
CA LEU A 21 21.00 -1.06 -21.21
C LEU A 21 22.41 -0.42 -21.28
N ASP A 22 23.29 -1.01 -22.11
CA ASP A 22 24.54 -0.36 -22.51
C ASP A 22 24.28 0.68 -23.61
N MET A 23 24.34 1.94 -23.23
CA MET A 23 24.10 3.05 -24.14
C MET A 23 25.36 3.49 -24.90
N SER A 24 26.51 2.85 -24.73
CA SER A 24 27.78 3.25 -25.35
C SER A 24 27.77 3.18 -26.87
N GLY A 25 26.92 2.33 -27.44
CA GLY A 25 26.73 2.19 -28.89
C GLY A 25 25.85 3.24 -29.55
N LEU A 26 25.09 4.03 -28.76
CA LEU A 26 24.18 5.04 -29.28
C LEU A 26 24.90 6.31 -29.67
N GLN A 27 24.55 6.85 -30.84
CA GLN A 27 25.12 8.10 -31.37
C GLN A 27 24.15 9.28 -31.28
N GLY A 28 22.86 9.00 -31.11
CA GLY A 28 21.80 10.00 -30.96
C GLY A 28 22.08 10.96 -29.78
N ARG A 29 21.74 12.25 -29.97
CA ARG A 29 21.85 13.31 -28.95
C ARG A 29 20.51 13.87 -28.53
N VAL A 30 19.44 13.41 -29.17
CA VAL A 30 18.06 13.80 -28.85
C VAL A 30 17.27 12.52 -28.62
N LEU A 31 16.68 12.39 -27.44
CA LEU A 31 15.77 11.31 -27.09
C LEU A 31 14.34 11.81 -27.28
N LEU A 32 13.55 11.08 -28.07
CA LEU A 32 12.12 11.28 -28.19
C LEU A 32 11.43 10.14 -27.43
N ASN A 33 10.92 10.43 -26.25
CA ASN A 33 10.08 9.51 -25.51
C ASN A 33 8.62 9.77 -25.90
N ILE A 34 7.93 8.74 -26.39
CA ILE A 34 6.55 8.81 -26.87
C ILE A 34 5.56 8.04 -25.98
N ASP A 35 5.96 7.76 -24.75
CA ASP A 35 5.18 7.05 -23.74
C ASP A 35 4.21 7.98 -22.94
N SER A 36 3.96 9.18 -23.44
CA SER A 36 3.00 10.11 -22.85
C SER A 36 1.60 9.88 -23.41
N GLU A 37 0.59 9.85 -22.54
CA GLU A 37 -0.80 9.54 -22.90
C GLU A 37 -1.56 10.78 -23.45
N ASP A 38 -1.13 11.98 -23.10
CA ASP A 38 -1.83 13.22 -23.42
C ASP A 38 -1.35 13.82 -24.74
N GLU A 39 -2.26 13.93 -25.73
CA GLU A 39 -1.96 14.54 -27.02
C GLU A 39 -1.66 16.04 -26.87
N GLY A 40 -0.58 16.48 -27.51
CA GLY A 40 -0.17 17.90 -27.53
C GLY A 40 0.52 18.38 -26.24
N ILE A 41 0.79 17.50 -25.29
CA ILE A 41 1.52 17.83 -24.07
C ILE A 41 2.96 17.31 -24.16
N LEU A 42 3.92 18.19 -23.91
CA LEU A 42 5.33 17.85 -23.77
C LEU A 42 5.68 17.77 -22.28
N THR A 43 5.90 16.55 -21.79
CA THR A 43 6.38 16.32 -20.43
C THR A 43 7.85 16.57 -20.35
N VAL A 44 8.29 17.52 -19.53
CA VAL A 44 9.68 17.97 -19.44
C VAL A 44 10.41 17.49 -18.18
N SER A 45 9.70 16.90 -17.25
CA SER A 45 10.25 16.34 -16.02
C SER A 45 9.31 15.28 -15.43
N CYS A 46 9.84 14.49 -14.50
CA CYS A 46 9.06 13.52 -13.74
C CYS A 46 9.46 13.57 -12.24
N ALA A 47 8.59 13.04 -11.40
CA ALA A 47 8.92 12.83 -9.99
C ALA A 47 9.91 11.67 -9.84
N GLY A 48 10.83 11.79 -8.90
CA GLY A 48 11.64 10.66 -8.45
C GLY A 48 10.85 9.79 -7.46
N GLY A 49 11.25 8.52 -7.35
CA GLY A 49 10.68 7.59 -6.39
C GLY A 49 11.74 6.71 -5.75
N ALA A 50 11.40 6.16 -4.58
CA ALA A 50 12.20 5.14 -3.92
C ALA A 50 11.27 4.18 -3.18
N THR A 51 11.54 2.89 -3.27
CA THR A 51 10.87 1.85 -2.50
C THR A 51 11.73 1.49 -1.29
N SER A 52 11.13 1.57 -0.10
CA SER A 52 11.75 1.14 1.16
C SER A 52 11.10 -0.14 1.64
N CYS A 53 11.89 -1.19 1.82
CA CYS A 53 11.46 -2.44 2.44
C CYS A 53 11.82 -2.40 3.92
N LEU A 54 10.80 -2.54 4.78
CA LEU A 54 10.94 -2.54 6.24
C LEU A 54 10.59 -3.94 6.75
N THR A 55 11.54 -4.60 7.38
CA THR A 55 11.34 -5.89 8.03
C THR A 55 11.27 -5.70 9.53
N VAL A 56 10.18 -6.15 10.12
CA VAL A 56 9.97 -6.12 11.58
C VAL A 56 10.05 -7.56 12.10
N PRO A 57 11.07 -7.92 12.86
CA PRO A 57 11.17 -9.25 13.45
C PRO A 57 10.10 -9.41 14.53
N VAL A 58 9.36 -10.51 14.48
CA VAL A 58 8.32 -10.85 15.44
C VAL A 58 8.50 -12.29 15.92
N LYS A 59 8.06 -12.56 17.14
CA LYS A 59 8.07 -13.93 17.70
C LYS A 59 6.69 -14.55 17.56
N ARG A 60 6.65 -15.82 17.16
CA ARG A 60 5.43 -16.59 17.11
C ARG A 60 5.25 -17.38 18.42
N VAL A 61 4.03 -17.31 18.95
CA VAL A 61 3.63 -18.04 20.15
C VAL A 61 2.32 -18.78 19.89
N PRO A 62 2.04 -19.90 20.61
CA PRO A 62 0.80 -20.63 20.43
C PRO A 62 -0.44 -19.76 20.65
N VAL A 63 -1.47 -19.97 19.84
CA VAL A 63 -2.75 -19.25 19.93
C VAL A 63 -3.46 -19.57 21.24
N GLN A 64 -4.05 -18.52 21.84
CA GLN A 64 -4.98 -18.59 22.96
C GLN A 64 -6.21 -17.72 22.62
N GLY A 65 -7.39 -18.32 22.58
CA GLY A 65 -8.64 -17.65 22.22
C GLY A 65 -9.21 -18.05 20.88
N ASN A 66 -10.25 -17.34 20.43
CA ASN A 66 -10.91 -17.56 19.16
C ASN A 66 -10.24 -16.79 18.03
N ALA A 67 -9.98 -17.48 16.92
CA ALA A 67 -9.39 -16.84 15.75
C ALA A 67 -10.45 -16.29 14.80
N TRP A 68 -10.16 -15.12 14.23
CA TRP A 68 -11.03 -14.40 13.32
C TRP A 68 -10.24 -13.90 12.12
N ARG A 69 -10.82 -13.99 10.95
CA ARG A 69 -10.36 -13.33 9.73
C ARG A 69 -11.12 -12.03 9.60
N VAL A 70 -10.42 -10.93 9.59
CA VAL A 70 -10.99 -9.59 9.46
C VAL A 70 -10.34 -8.85 8.32
N GLY A 71 -11.08 -7.98 7.67
CA GLY A 71 -10.50 -7.22 6.57
C GLY A 71 -11.37 -6.08 6.09
N VAL A 72 -10.80 -5.33 5.16
CA VAL A 72 -11.47 -4.33 4.35
C VAL A 72 -11.17 -4.59 2.89
N ARG A 73 -12.18 -4.46 2.04
CA ARG A 73 -12.10 -4.63 0.58
C ARG A 73 -12.99 -3.64 -0.15
N GLY A 74 -12.84 -3.57 -1.48
CA GLY A 74 -13.69 -2.71 -2.30
C GLY A 74 -13.30 -1.24 -2.28
N LEU A 75 -12.13 -0.87 -1.74
CA LEU A 75 -11.60 0.48 -1.82
C LEU A 75 -11.21 0.84 -3.26
N THR A 76 -11.28 2.12 -3.59
CA THR A 76 -11.06 2.63 -4.95
C THR A 76 -9.64 2.34 -5.45
N GLY A 77 -8.63 2.54 -4.59
CA GLY A 77 -7.23 2.35 -4.96
C GLY A 77 -6.77 3.32 -6.05
N GLY A 78 -5.72 2.96 -6.77
CA GLY A 78 -5.17 3.73 -7.89
C GLY A 78 -3.65 3.82 -7.86
N HIS A 79 -3.08 4.53 -8.83
CA HIS A 79 -1.64 4.74 -8.92
C HIS A 79 -1.16 5.71 -7.84
N SER A 80 -0.19 5.29 -7.01
CA SER A 80 0.28 6.10 -5.87
C SER A 80 1.03 7.38 -6.27
N GLY A 81 1.52 7.48 -7.50
CA GLY A 81 2.17 8.67 -8.03
C GLY A 81 1.17 9.74 -8.48
N VAL A 82 0.26 9.38 -9.40
CA VAL A 82 -0.63 10.35 -10.07
C VAL A 82 -2.00 10.52 -9.42
N GLU A 83 -2.36 9.66 -8.46
CA GLU A 83 -3.69 9.66 -7.84
C GLU A 83 -3.66 9.80 -6.31
N ILE A 84 -2.48 9.94 -5.71
CA ILE A 84 -2.30 10.02 -4.26
C ILE A 84 -3.00 11.23 -3.63
N ASN A 85 -3.15 12.32 -4.40
CA ASN A 85 -3.83 13.56 -3.98
C ASN A 85 -5.36 13.51 -4.13
N LYS A 86 -5.92 12.43 -4.65
CA LYS A 86 -7.37 12.29 -4.84
C LYS A 86 -8.12 11.86 -3.56
N GLY A 87 -7.42 11.80 -2.42
CA GLY A 87 -8.02 11.49 -1.13
C GLY A 87 -8.51 10.04 -1.00
N ARG A 88 -7.93 9.11 -1.75
CA ARG A 88 -8.29 7.70 -1.70
C ARG A 88 -7.72 7.03 -0.45
N ALA A 89 -8.50 6.15 0.16
CA ALA A 89 -8.08 5.42 1.35
C ALA A 89 -7.10 4.30 0.99
N ASN A 90 -6.15 4.06 1.90
CA ASN A 90 -5.21 2.95 1.83
C ASN A 90 -5.70 1.82 2.74
N ALA A 91 -6.01 0.65 2.18
CA ALA A 91 -6.61 -0.47 2.91
C ALA A 91 -5.75 -0.95 4.10
N ASN A 92 -4.42 -0.93 3.96
CA ASN A 92 -3.52 -1.32 5.05
C ASN A 92 -3.66 -0.39 6.26
N LYS A 93 -3.77 0.92 6.00
CA LYS A 93 -3.97 1.94 7.04
C LYS A 93 -5.36 1.86 7.66
N VAL A 94 -6.37 1.64 6.83
CA VAL A 94 -7.77 1.52 7.27
C VAL A 94 -7.95 0.30 8.19
N LEU A 95 -7.39 -0.86 7.80
CA LEU A 95 -7.49 -2.06 8.63
C LEU A 95 -6.70 -1.92 9.94
N ALA A 96 -5.48 -1.39 9.89
CA ALA A 96 -4.70 -1.14 11.10
C ALA A 96 -5.43 -0.22 12.08
N ALA A 97 -6.06 0.85 11.58
CA ALA A 97 -6.87 1.76 12.40
C ALA A 97 -8.12 1.07 12.97
N ALA A 98 -8.78 0.22 12.19
CA ALA A 98 -9.96 -0.53 12.64
C ALA A 98 -9.63 -1.57 13.74
N LEU A 99 -8.40 -2.05 13.78
CA LEU A 99 -7.92 -2.98 14.82
C LEU A 99 -7.36 -2.27 16.07
N GLN A 100 -6.99 -1.00 15.94
CA GLN A 100 -6.38 -0.25 17.05
C GLN A 100 -7.28 -0.18 18.27
N GLY A 101 -6.72 -0.54 19.44
CA GLY A 101 -7.42 -0.48 20.73
C GLY A 101 -8.45 -1.59 20.95
N LEU A 102 -8.59 -2.55 20.03
CA LEU A 102 -9.37 -3.75 20.25
C LEU A 102 -8.56 -4.79 21.05
N PRO A 103 -9.22 -5.66 21.83
CA PRO A 103 -8.55 -6.74 22.57
C PRO A 103 -8.18 -7.88 21.60
N VAL A 104 -7.19 -7.64 20.75
CA VAL A 104 -6.77 -8.59 19.71
C VAL A 104 -5.27 -8.81 19.73
N THR A 105 -4.86 -9.99 19.28
CA THR A 105 -3.48 -10.33 18.94
C THR A 105 -3.44 -10.76 17.48
N LEU A 106 -2.54 -10.17 16.69
CA LEU A 106 -2.33 -10.54 15.29
C LEU A 106 -1.73 -11.95 15.18
N CYS A 107 -2.24 -12.73 14.23
CA CYS A 107 -1.57 -13.94 13.72
C CYS A 107 -0.87 -13.63 12.40
N SER A 108 -1.52 -12.85 11.55
CA SER A 108 -0.99 -12.33 10.30
C SER A 108 -1.73 -11.06 9.88
N ILE A 109 -1.08 -10.27 9.06
CA ILE A 109 -1.70 -9.15 8.35
C ILE A 109 -1.06 -9.01 6.97
N ALA A 110 -1.87 -8.79 5.94
CA ALA A 110 -1.41 -8.64 4.57
C ALA A 110 -2.33 -7.72 3.77
N GLY A 111 -1.76 -6.99 2.82
CA GLY A 111 -2.54 -6.16 1.91
C GLY A 111 -1.69 -5.46 0.86
N GLY A 112 -2.34 -5.09 -0.25
CA GLY A 112 -1.67 -4.53 -1.41
C GLY A 112 -0.96 -5.59 -2.26
N SER A 113 -0.76 -5.27 -3.53
CA SER A 113 -0.14 -6.19 -4.50
C SER A 113 1.01 -5.56 -5.29
N LYS A 114 1.09 -4.23 -5.30
CA LYS A 114 2.13 -3.46 -6.00
C LYS A 114 2.55 -2.27 -5.12
N ASP A 115 3.83 -1.95 -5.12
CA ASP A 115 4.39 -0.83 -4.36
C ASP A 115 3.94 0.54 -4.88
N ASN A 116 3.68 0.65 -6.19
CA ASN A 116 3.18 1.85 -6.85
C ASN A 116 1.65 1.95 -6.92
N ALA A 117 0.91 1.09 -6.20
CA ALA A 117 -0.55 1.13 -6.13
C ALA A 117 -1.04 1.40 -4.71
N ILE A 118 -2.11 2.19 -4.58
CA ILE A 118 -2.83 2.39 -3.32
C ILE A 118 -3.62 1.11 -3.04
N PRO A 119 -3.39 0.40 -1.92
CA PRO A 119 -4.06 -0.86 -1.61
C PRO A 119 -5.58 -0.73 -1.56
N ARG A 120 -6.26 -1.64 -2.25
CA ARG A 120 -7.74 -1.73 -2.34
C ARG A 120 -8.35 -2.68 -1.33
N ALA A 121 -7.53 -3.57 -0.77
CA ALA A 121 -7.92 -4.56 0.22
C ALA A 121 -6.76 -4.85 1.17
N SER A 122 -7.11 -5.19 2.39
CA SER A 122 -6.20 -5.66 3.42
C SER A 122 -6.95 -6.65 4.33
N GLU A 123 -6.25 -7.68 4.77
CA GLU A 123 -6.80 -8.76 5.60
C GLU A 123 -5.85 -9.06 6.75
N ALA A 124 -6.40 -9.42 7.90
CA ALA A 124 -5.66 -9.93 9.03
C ALA A 124 -6.34 -11.18 9.61
N VAL A 125 -5.54 -12.09 10.12
CA VAL A 125 -6.01 -13.11 11.05
C VAL A 125 -5.62 -12.66 12.45
N VAL A 126 -6.61 -12.60 13.33
CA VAL A 126 -6.45 -12.13 14.71
C VAL A 126 -7.04 -13.14 15.67
N VAL A 127 -6.57 -13.10 16.91
CA VAL A 127 -7.15 -13.85 18.03
C VAL A 127 -7.72 -12.88 19.05
N SER A 128 -8.88 -13.22 19.58
CA SER A 128 -9.50 -12.48 20.68
C SER A 128 -10.16 -13.42 21.68
N GLU A 129 -10.10 -13.06 22.97
CA GLU A 129 -10.85 -13.75 24.03
C GLU A 129 -12.25 -13.16 24.23
N ALA A 130 -12.58 -12.04 23.52
CA ALA A 130 -13.88 -11.41 23.62
C ALA A 130 -14.93 -12.21 22.84
N ASP A 131 -15.99 -12.63 23.48
CA ASP A 131 -17.10 -13.39 22.88
C ASP A 131 -17.85 -12.56 21.82
N ASP A 132 -17.88 -11.24 21.97
CA ASP A 132 -18.53 -10.27 21.08
C ASP A 132 -17.56 -9.57 20.11
N PHE A 133 -16.39 -10.14 19.87
CA PHE A 133 -15.34 -9.52 19.06
C PHE A 133 -15.84 -9.00 17.70
N ALA A 134 -16.70 -9.77 17.00
CA ALA A 134 -17.25 -9.34 15.71
C ALA A 134 -18.03 -8.02 15.81
N ALA A 135 -18.78 -7.83 16.90
CA ALA A 135 -19.52 -6.59 17.16
C ALA A 135 -18.56 -5.43 17.51
N LEU A 136 -17.51 -5.72 18.29
CA LEU A 136 -16.49 -4.73 18.63
C LEU A 136 -15.73 -4.27 17.38
N PHE A 137 -15.33 -5.20 16.50
CA PHE A 137 -14.69 -4.88 15.23
C PHE A 137 -15.60 -4.04 14.33
N ALA A 138 -16.86 -4.45 14.15
CA ALA A 138 -17.82 -3.70 13.34
C ALA A 138 -18.04 -2.28 13.87
N ALA A 139 -18.16 -2.13 15.21
CA ALA A 139 -18.30 -0.82 15.84
C ALA A 139 -17.06 0.07 15.68
N ASN A 140 -15.87 -0.52 15.69
CA ASN A 140 -14.62 0.21 15.48
C ASN A 140 -14.42 0.57 14.00
N ALA A 141 -14.70 -0.36 13.09
CA ALA A 141 -14.69 -0.14 11.64
C ALA A 141 -15.66 0.97 11.21
N ALA A 142 -16.85 1.04 11.82
CA ALA A 142 -17.82 2.11 11.56
C ALA A 142 -17.32 3.52 11.96
N LYS A 143 -16.30 3.61 12.83
CA LYS A 143 -15.65 4.89 13.18
C LYS A 143 -14.58 5.29 12.18
N ALA A 144 -14.16 4.39 11.29
CA ALA A 144 -13.21 4.71 10.24
C ALA A 144 -13.85 5.76 9.32
N ALA A 145 -13.31 6.98 9.37
CA ALA A 145 -13.76 8.08 8.53
C ALA A 145 -13.27 7.85 7.08
N LEU A 146 -13.97 7.01 6.35
CA LEU A 146 -13.66 6.78 4.94
C LEU A 146 -14.12 7.99 4.11
N PRO A 147 -13.32 8.41 3.10
CA PRO A 147 -13.73 9.41 2.13
C PRO A 147 -15.02 9.00 1.41
N GLU A 148 -15.80 9.98 0.95
CA GLU A 148 -17.02 9.73 0.15
C GLU A 148 -16.76 8.94 -1.14
N THR A 149 -15.52 8.93 -1.61
CA THR A 149 -15.09 8.16 -2.79
C THR A 149 -15.08 6.65 -2.55
N GLU A 150 -15.09 6.20 -1.29
CA GLU A 150 -14.98 4.79 -0.89
C GLU A 150 -16.36 4.12 -0.66
N GLN A 151 -17.32 4.38 -1.55
CA GLN A 151 -18.72 3.92 -1.43
C GLN A 151 -18.89 2.40 -1.48
N HIS A 152 -17.89 1.67 -2.00
CA HIS A 152 -17.91 0.22 -2.11
C HIS A 152 -17.06 -0.49 -1.06
N ALA A 153 -16.55 0.27 -0.08
CA ALA A 153 -15.76 -0.28 1.01
C ALA A 153 -16.61 -1.21 1.88
N GLU A 154 -16.13 -2.42 2.07
CA GLU A 154 -16.77 -3.44 2.88
C GLU A 154 -15.78 -3.95 3.93
N PHE A 155 -16.15 -3.85 5.21
CA PHE A 155 -15.47 -4.53 6.30
C PHE A 155 -16.13 -5.88 6.54
N TYR A 156 -15.33 -6.90 6.83
CA TYR A 156 -15.82 -8.24 7.14
C TYR A 156 -15.08 -8.83 8.34
N CYS A 157 -15.78 -9.72 9.05
CA CYS A 157 -15.25 -10.47 10.19
C CYS A 157 -15.86 -11.87 10.15
N GLU A 158 -15.02 -12.88 10.01
CA GLU A 158 -15.41 -14.28 9.85
C GLU A 158 -14.61 -15.15 10.82
N PRO A 159 -15.16 -16.25 11.36
CA PRO A 159 -14.38 -17.23 12.11
C PRO A 159 -13.21 -17.77 11.28
N ALA A 160 -12.07 -17.99 11.91
CA ALA A 160 -10.87 -18.51 11.27
C ALA A 160 -10.17 -19.54 12.16
N GLU A 161 -9.14 -20.18 11.62
CA GLU A 161 -8.22 -21.02 12.35
C GLU A 161 -6.83 -20.36 12.36
N ALA A 162 -6.12 -20.47 13.47
CA ALA A 162 -4.75 -20.03 13.58
C ALA A 162 -4.00 -20.94 14.57
N GLY A 163 -2.75 -21.28 14.24
CA GLY A 163 -1.88 -22.07 15.13
C GLY A 163 -1.00 -21.21 16.01
N GLU A 164 -0.59 -20.05 15.50
CA GLU A 164 0.34 -19.15 16.16
C GLU A 164 -0.11 -17.69 16.03
N MET A 165 0.27 -16.88 17.00
CA MET A 165 0.05 -15.45 17.04
C MET A 165 1.36 -14.70 17.25
N LEU A 166 1.39 -13.40 16.94
CA LEU A 166 2.56 -12.55 17.06
C LEU A 166 2.65 -11.96 18.47
N ALA A 167 3.74 -12.26 19.17
CA ALA A 167 3.95 -11.76 20.54
C ALA A 167 4.02 -10.22 20.60
N GLU A 168 4.55 -9.59 19.55
CA GLU A 168 4.70 -8.14 19.44
C GLU A 168 3.53 -7.45 18.71
N SER A 169 2.33 -8.06 18.72
CA SER A 169 1.14 -7.61 17.98
C SER A 169 0.78 -6.14 18.19
N GLU A 170 0.78 -5.66 19.43
CA GLU A 170 0.49 -4.27 19.78
C GLU A 170 1.49 -3.32 19.10
N ALA A 171 2.79 -3.61 19.22
CA ALA A 171 3.84 -2.80 18.61
C ALA A 171 3.74 -2.79 17.07
N VAL A 172 3.33 -3.91 16.46
CA VAL A 172 3.09 -3.98 15.00
C VAL A 172 1.91 -3.09 14.61
N LEU A 173 0.80 -3.14 15.33
CA LEU A 173 -0.37 -2.28 15.08
C LEU A 173 -0.03 -0.79 15.28
N ASP A 174 0.70 -0.46 16.34
CA ASP A 174 1.16 0.90 16.60
C ASP A 174 2.05 1.40 15.46
N LEU A 175 3.00 0.59 14.99
CA LEU A 175 3.86 0.92 13.87
C LEU A 175 3.04 1.16 12.60
N LEU A 176 2.12 0.26 12.24
CA LEU A 176 1.28 0.39 11.06
C LEU A 176 0.41 1.65 11.10
N ASN A 177 -0.07 2.05 12.27
CA ASN A 177 -0.80 3.30 12.45
C ASN A 177 0.11 4.53 12.40
N ALA A 178 1.34 4.45 12.91
CA ALA A 178 2.31 5.54 12.92
C ALA A 178 2.98 5.80 11.56
N VAL A 179 3.18 4.75 10.72
CA VAL A 179 3.81 4.91 9.41
C VAL A 179 3.05 5.94 8.58
N PRO A 180 3.72 7.00 8.09
CA PRO A 180 3.07 8.04 7.30
C PRO A 180 2.62 7.49 5.93
N ASN A 181 1.49 8.00 5.44
CA ASN A 181 0.90 7.60 4.17
C ASN A 181 0.18 8.80 3.53
N GLY A 182 0.05 8.81 2.20
CA GLY A 182 -0.58 9.89 1.48
C GLY A 182 0.35 11.08 1.21
N VAL A 183 -0.25 12.21 0.88
CA VAL A 183 0.48 13.45 0.60
C VAL A 183 1.12 13.99 1.89
N GLN A 184 2.43 14.21 1.85
CA GLN A 184 3.20 14.78 2.96
C GLN A 184 3.50 16.27 2.74
N ALA A 185 3.73 16.68 1.50
CA ALA A 185 3.97 18.07 1.14
C ALA A 185 3.46 18.37 -0.26
N MET A 186 2.90 19.57 -0.41
CA MET A 186 2.58 20.17 -1.70
C MET A 186 3.69 21.13 -2.13
N SER A 187 3.90 21.29 -3.43
CA SER A 187 4.86 22.23 -3.96
C SER A 187 4.50 23.66 -3.56
N SER A 188 5.49 24.42 -3.09
CA SER A 188 5.35 25.86 -2.84
C SER A 188 5.34 26.69 -4.13
N ASP A 189 5.95 26.15 -5.20
CA ASP A 189 6.19 26.89 -6.43
C ASP A 189 5.16 26.60 -7.53
N ILE A 190 4.60 25.38 -7.50
CA ILE A 190 3.63 24.92 -8.51
C ILE A 190 2.31 24.55 -7.82
N PRO A 191 1.26 25.35 -7.95
CA PRO A 191 -0.02 25.06 -7.35
C PRO A 191 -0.60 23.72 -7.81
N GLY A 192 -1.07 22.91 -6.87
CA GLY A 192 -1.69 21.62 -7.14
C GLY A 192 -0.71 20.45 -7.34
N LEU A 193 0.60 20.71 -7.42
CA LEU A 193 1.61 19.67 -7.54
C LEU A 193 1.95 19.06 -6.18
N VAL A 194 1.85 17.73 -6.08
CA VAL A 194 2.37 16.99 -4.92
C VAL A 194 3.88 16.98 -4.97
N GLN A 195 4.54 17.51 -3.94
CA GLN A 195 5.99 17.51 -3.83
C GLN A 195 6.50 16.20 -3.23
N THR A 196 5.83 15.72 -2.17
CA THR A 196 6.23 14.51 -1.45
C THR A 196 5.00 13.73 -1.03
N SER A 197 4.99 12.45 -1.32
CA SER A 197 3.96 11.53 -0.86
C SER A 197 4.56 10.18 -0.48
N LEU A 198 3.85 9.42 0.33
CA LEU A 198 4.21 8.09 0.78
C LEU A 198 3.03 7.15 0.58
N ASN A 199 3.30 5.90 0.22
CA ASN A 199 2.30 4.87 0.07
C ASN A 199 2.73 3.59 0.78
N LEU A 200 1.96 3.11 1.75
CA LEU A 200 2.12 1.78 2.32
C LEU A 200 1.55 0.75 1.33
N GLY A 201 2.33 0.44 0.29
CA GLY A 201 1.87 -0.29 -0.89
C GLY A 201 1.68 -1.77 -0.66
N ILE A 202 2.65 -2.42 -0.04
CA ILE A 202 2.63 -3.86 0.21
C ILE A 202 2.88 -4.12 1.70
N LEU A 203 2.06 -4.97 2.26
CA LEU A 203 2.20 -5.47 3.63
C LEU A 203 2.06 -6.99 3.60
N THR A 204 3.03 -7.70 4.16
CA THR A 204 3.04 -9.15 4.28
C THR A 204 3.42 -9.58 5.69
N THR A 205 2.97 -10.76 6.07
CA THR A 205 3.47 -11.47 7.25
C THR A 205 4.07 -12.78 6.77
N ASP A 206 5.38 -12.90 6.84
CA ASP A 206 6.10 -14.07 6.38
C ASP A 206 6.09 -15.18 7.44
N ALA A 207 6.28 -16.43 7.00
CA ALA A 207 6.24 -17.59 7.88
C ALA A 207 7.53 -17.76 8.70
N ASP A 208 8.64 -17.15 8.27
CA ASP A 208 9.99 -17.31 8.84
C ASP A 208 10.43 -16.08 9.63
#